data_37f1f3c421b95422303c264b7f9d78cd
#
_entry.id   37f1f3c421b95422303c264b7f9d78cd
#
_cell.length_a   1.000
_cell.length_b   1.000
_cell.length_c   1.000
_cell.angle_alpha   90.00
_cell.angle_beta   90.00
_cell.angle_gamma   90.00
#
_symmetry.space_group_name_H-M   'P 1'
#
loop_
_entity.id
_entity.type
_entity.pdbx_description
1 polymer ?
#
loop_
_entity_poly.entity_id
_entity_poly.type
_entity_poly.pdbx_seq_one_letter_code
_entity_poly.pdbx_strand_id
1 'polypeptide(L)'
;MTPLPAAVAVPAAPLTVAAVQAEPVPGDVAGNAASAARLVRRATERGARVAVLPELFLPAYHPPTLAADPAGTDVAADATATVADPRLDPLREAARDGAAAVVVGAAVRHPDGRRTISSLVVDRAGVVRVGYDKQQLWSGERELFSPGDRGATLLVDDWRLGLGICYDGCFPEHGRAAAADGAHGYLCPSGYLAGSEHRRDLYYAARALDNTMYVVFANSVDGADPWRFNGGAAVYDPEGRPLARGADTGEAVLVVALAPEALAATRAAHSMLLDRLPDQGRARSSLPA
;
A
#
# COMPACT_ATOMS: atom_id res chain seq x y z
N MET A 1 -29.83 10.75 -10.54
CA MET A 1 -28.77 11.13 -9.59
C MET A 1 -28.58 9.94 -8.66
N THR A 2 -27.47 9.23 -8.74
CA THR A 2 -27.13 8.23 -7.74
C THR A 2 -26.86 8.98 -6.43
N PRO A 3 -27.53 8.66 -5.32
CA PRO A 3 -27.24 9.32 -4.06
C PRO A 3 -25.77 9.10 -3.69
N LEU A 4 -25.12 10.16 -3.18
CA LEU A 4 -23.80 10.03 -2.58
C LEU A 4 -23.88 8.94 -1.49
N PRO A 5 -22.89 8.04 -1.37
CA PRO A 5 -22.91 7.05 -0.31
C PRO A 5 -23.03 7.79 1.02
N ALA A 6 -23.89 7.25 1.90
CA ALA A 6 -24.01 7.76 3.27
C ALA A 6 -22.61 7.87 3.88
N ALA A 7 -22.34 8.96 4.59
CA ALA A 7 -21.04 9.15 5.24
C ALA A 7 -20.70 7.89 6.06
N VAL A 8 -19.64 7.20 5.68
CA VAL A 8 -19.18 6.02 6.43
C VAL A 8 -18.78 6.50 7.84
N ALA A 9 -19.31 5.84 8.84
CA ALA A 9 -19.04 6.19 10.24
C ALA A 9 -17.54 6.18 10.54
N VAL A 10 -17.08 7.17 11.26
CA VAL A 10 -15.69 7.22 11.75
C VAL A 10 -15.47 6.06 12.72
N PRO A 11 -14.30 5.40 12.71
CA PRO A 11 -14.00 4.32 13.64
C PRO A 11 -14.14 4.73 15.10
N ALA A 12 -14.51 3.78 15.98
CA ALA A 12 -14.74 4.04 17.40
C ALA A 12 -13.44 4.11 18.23
N ALA A 13 -12.36 3.47 17.75
CA ALA A 13 -11.10 3.37 18.47
C ALA A 13 -9.89 3.64 17.57
N PRO A 14 -8.75 4.11 18.11
CA PRO A 14 -7.51 4.28 17.35
C PRO A 14 -7.01 2.95 16.77
N LEU A 15 -6.35 3.02 15.61
CA LEU A 15 -5.64 1.91 15.00
C LEU A 15 -4.16 2.20 14.92
N THR A 16 -3.32 1.38 15.54
CA THR A 16 -1.88 1.50 15.41
C THR A 16 -1.41 0.78 14.14
N VAL A 17 -0.73 1.52 13.27
CA VAL A 17 -0.19 1.02 12.00
C VAL A 17 1.32 1.16 11.96
N ALA A 18 1.97 0.35 11.12
CA ALA A 18 3.39 0.50 10.82
C ALA A 18 3.62 0.68 9.32
N ALA A 19 4.37 1.72 8.93
CA ALA A 19 4.97 1.84 7.62
C ALA A 19 6.42 1.36 7.68
N VAL A 20 6.78 0.41 6.83
CA VAL A 20 8.10 -0.21 6.79
C VAL A 20 8.92 0.32 5.62
N GLN A 21 10.19 0.57 5.87
CA GLN A 21 11.21 0.89 4.90
C GLN A 21 12.33 -0.12 5.06
N ALA A 22 12.64 -0.89 4.01
CA ALA A 22 13.71 -1.89 4.05
C ALA A 22 14.20 -2.25 2.64
N GLU A 23 15.39 -2.81 2.56
CA GLU A 23 16.01 -3.31 1.35
C GLU A 23 15.76 -4.82 1.22
N PRO A 24 15.01 -5.29 0.20
CA PRO A 24 14.89 -6.71 -0.11
C PRO A 24 16.03 -7.19 -1.00
N VAL A 25 16.39 -8.45 -0.89
CA VAL A 25 17.40 -9.11 -1.75
C VAL A 25 16.74 -9.62 -3.04
N PRO A 26 17.22 -9.23 -4.23
CA PRO A 26 16.64 -9.69 -5.50
C PRO A 26 16.59 -11.22 -5.64
N GLY A 27 15.38 -11.75 -5.86
CA GLY A 27 15.11 -13.18 -6.08
C GLY A 27 15.01 -14.03 -4.82
N ASP A 28 15.42 -13.54 -3.65
CA ASP A 28 15.39 -14.30 -2.40
C ASP A 28 14.05 -14.16 -1.66
N VAL A 29 13.01 -14.77 -2.20
CA VAL A 29 11.65 -14.71 -1.60
C VAL A 29 11.64 -15.25 -0.16
N ALA A 30 12.35 -16.32 0.13
CA ALA A 30 12.39 -16.91 1.48
C ALA A 30 13.11 -16.01 2.49
N GLY A 31 14.30 -15.49 2.13
CA GLY A 31 15.04 -14.54 2.96
C GLY A 31 14.30 -13.24 3.18
N ASN A 32 13.63 -12.72 2.13
CA ASN A 32 12.81 -11.53 2.24
C ASN A 32 11.56 -11.75 3.10
N ALA A 33 10.93 -12.93 3.05
CA ALA A 33 9.83 -13.29 3.95
C ALA A 33 10.30 -13.39 5.42
N ALA A 34 11.49 -13.92 5.68
CA ALA A 34 12.09 -13.93 7.01
C ALA A 34 12.42 -12.50 7.50
N SER A 35 12.96 -11.65 6.63
CA SER A 35 13.19 -10.24 6.93
C SER A 35 11.88 -9.49 7.21
N ALA A 36 10.84 -9.70 6.39
CA ALA A 36 9.50 -9.18 6.63
C ALA A 36 8.97 -9.59 8.01
N ALA A 37 9.10 -10.87 8.37
CA ALA A 37 8.66 -11.38 9.67
C ALA A 37 9.38 -10.68 10.84
N ARG A 38 10.69 -10.44 10.74
CA ARG A 38 11.48 -9.69 11.73
C ARG A 38 10.95 -8.26 11.88
N LEU A 39 10.68 -7.58 10.76
CA LEU A 39 10.17 -6.21 10.75
C LEU A 39 8.75 -6.12 11.31
N VAL A 40 7.90 -7.11 11.01
CA VAL A 40 6.55 -7.22 11.56
C VAL A 40 6.61 -7.41 13.08
N ARG A 41 7.47 -8.29 13.61
CA ARG A 41 7.64 -8.46 15.06
C ARG A 41 8.06 -7.16 15.73
N ARG A 42 9.02 -6.42 15.16
CA ARG A 42 9.41 -5.08 15.66
C ARG A 42 8.26 -4.06 15.64
N ALA A 43 7.37 -4.14 14.66
CA ALA A 43 6.18 -3.31 14.59
C ALA A 43 5.15 -3.69 15.67
N THR A 44 4.87 -4.98 15.84
CA THR A 44 3.87 -5.48 16.79
C THR A 44 4.30 -5.37 18.25
N GLU A 45 5.62 -5.49 18.55
CA GLU A 45 6.20 -5.16 19.86
C GLU A 45 5.93 -3.70 20.27
N ARG A 46 5.68 -2.81 19.30
CA ARG A 46 5.32 -1.42 19.51
C ARG A 46 3.80 -1.16 19.34
N GLY A 47 3.00 -2.24 19.32
CA GLY A 47 1.55 -2.20 19.30
C GLY A 47 0.91 -2.09 17.91
N ALA A 48 1.65 -2.24 16.82
CA ALA A 48 1.07 -2.19 15.48
C ALA A 48 0.09 -3.37 15.26
N ARG A 49 -1.09 -3.05 14.73
CA ARG A 49 -2.15 -4.00 14.34
C ARG A 49 -2.20 -4.19 12.82
N VAL A 50 -1.57 -3.29 12.09
CA VAL A 50 -1.36 -3.38 10.63
C VAL A 50 0.09 -3.00 10.34
N ALA A 51 0.81 -3.84 9.59
CA ALA A 51 2.13 -3.53 9.07
C ALA A 51 2.09 -3.51 7.55
N VAL A 52 2.63 -2.46 6.95
CA VAL A 52 2.71 -2.29 5.49
C VAL A 52 4.17 -2.33 5.08
N LEU A 53 4.52 -3.28 4.22
CA LEU A 53 5.84 -3.46 3.63
C LEU A 53 5.86 -2.95 2.18
N PRO A 54 7.05 -2.71 1.58
CA PRO A 54 7.19 -2.17 0.24
C PRO A 54 6.56 -3.01 -0.88
N GLU A 55 6.40 -2.39 -2.05
CA GLU A 55 6.04 -3.02 -3.32
C GLU A 55 7.05 -4.08 -3.72
N LEU A 56 6.56 -5.25 -4.22
CA LEU A 56 7.42 -6.37 -4.64
C LEU A 56 8.48 -6.76 -3.60
N PHE A 57 8.20 -6.57 -2.31
CA PHE A 57 9.17 -6.82 -1.25
C PHE A 57 9.65 -8.28 -1.24
N LEU A 58 8.76 -9.23 -1.51
CA LEU A 58 9.12 -10.65 -1.48
C LEU A 58 10.15 -11.03 -2.55
N PRO A 59 9.98 -10.70 -3.85
CA PRO A 59 10.99 -11.01 -4.87
C PRO A 59 12.06 -9.91 -5.04
N ALA A 60 11.95 -8.78 -4.40
CA ALA A 60 12.52 -7.47 -4.67
C ALA A 60 12.05 -6.85 -6.01
N TYR A 61 11.94 -5.51 -6.04
CA TYR A 61 11.69 -4.78 -7.29
C TYR A 61 12.97 -4.72 -8.13
N HIS A 62 13.27 -5.81 -8.82
CA HIS A 62 14.44 -5.93 -9.70
C HIS A 62 14.04 -6.57 -11.03
N PRO A 63 13.62 -5.78 -12.05
CA PRO A 63 13.10 -6.28 -13.32
C PRO A 63 13.95 -7.34 -14.01
N PRO A 64 15.29 -7.26 -14.03
CA PRO A 64 16.09 -8.32 -14.62
C PRO A 64 15.89 -9.69 -13.96
N THR A 65 15.86 -9.75 -12.61
CA THR A 65 15.62 -11.00 -11.87
C THR A 65 14.18 -11.49 -12.06
N LEU A 66 13.20 -10.59 -12.02
CA LEU A 66 11.78 -10.90 -12.24
C LEU A 66 11.50 -11.44 -13.64
N ALA A 67 12.27 -11.02 -14.64
CA ALA A 67 12.19 -11.54 -16.02
C ALA A 67 12.92 -12.87 -16.18
N ALA A 68 14.09 -13.04 -15.55
CA ALA A 68 14.94 -14.20 -15.73
C ALA A 68 14.40 -15.46 -15.00
N ASP A 69 13.80 -15.30 -13.81
CA ASP A 69 13.32 -16.41 -12.99
C ASP A 69 11.91 -16.17 -12.42
N PRO A 70 10.85 -16.17 -13.26
CA PRO A 70 9.49 -16.05 -12.76
C PRO A 70 9.06 -17.19 -11.83
N ALA A 71 9.65 -18.39 -11.98
CA ALA A 71 9.30 -19.54 -11.13
C ALA A 71 9.83 -19.38 -9.69
N GLY A 72 11.04 -18.82 -9.54
CA GLY A 72 11.63 -18.56 -8.23
C GLY A 72 11.06 -17.33 -7.53
N THR A 73 10.68 -16.30 -8.32
CA THR A 73 10.24 -14.99 -7.81
C THR A 73 8.75 -14.88 -7.53
N ASP A 74 7.91 -15.65 -8.24
CA ASP A 74 6.46 -15.57 -8.09
C ASP A 74 5.96 -16.45 -6.94
N VAL A 75 4.86 -16.04 -6.35
CA VAL A 75 4.00 -16.91 -5.54
C VAL A 75 2.72 -17.22 -6.32
N ALA A 76 2.14 -18.40 -6.11
CA ALA A 76 0.93 -18.82 -6.80
C ALA A 76 -0.32 -18.63 -5.91
N ALA A 77 -1.35 -18.01 -6.45
CA ALA A 77 -2.67 -17.95 -5.84
C ALA A 77 -3.55 -19.08 -6.37
N ASP A 78 -4.41 -19.62 -5.52
CA ASP A 78 -5.48 -20.54 -5.94
C ASP A 78 -6.75 -19.79 -6.40
N ALA A 79 -7.80 -20.55 -6.78
CA ALA A 79 -9.07 -19.98 -7.23
C ALA A 79 -9.82 -19.15 -6.17
N THR A 80 -9.42 -19.25 -4.90
CA THR A 80 -9.95 -18.45 -3.78
C THR A 80 -9.05 -17.28 -3.42
N ALA A 81 -8.07 -16.97 -4.28
CA ALA A 81 -7.01 -16.00 -4.06
C ALA A 81 -6.11 -16.31 -2.84
N THR A 82 -6.11 -17.54 -2.34
CA THR A 82 -5.24 -17.98 -1.24
C THR A 82 -3.86 -18.36 -1.77
N VAL A 83 -2.82 -18.01 -1.01
CA VAL A 83 -1.41 -18.31 -1.32
C VAL A 83 -0.89 -19.30 -0.27
N ALA A 84 -0.61 -20.54 -0.68
CA ALA A 84 -0.14 -21.62 0.19
C ALA A 84 1.36 -21.89 0.06
N ASP A 85 2.17 -20.86 -0.15
CA ASP A 85 3.61 -20.95 -0.35
C ASP A 85 4.34 -21.09 0.99
N PRO A 86 5.13 -22.16 1.22
CA PRO A 86 5.85 -22.39 2.48
C PRO A 86 6.97 -21.37 2.73
N ARG A 87 7.49 -20.69 1.70
CA ARG A 87 8.45 -19.60 1.87
C ARG A 87 7.90 -18.45 2.73
N LEU A 88 6.57 -18.36 2.87
CA LEU A 88 5.87 -17.32 3.64
C LEU A 88 5.58 -17.73 5.10
N ASP A 89 5.96 -18.93 5.53
CA ASP A 89 5.65 -19.42 6.89
C ASP A 89 6.19 -18.50 8.00
N PRO A 90 7.42 -17.95 7.93
CA PRO A 90 7.90 -17.01 8.94
C PRO A 90 7.01 -15.77 9.08
N LEU A 91 6.45 -15.28 7.94
CA LEU A 91 5.57 -14.12 7.94
C LEU A 91 4.17 -14.46 8.50
N ARG A 92 3.65 -15.67 8.21
CA ARG A 92 2.40 -16.20 8.79
C ARG A 92 2.50 -16.29 10.32
N GLU A 93 3.63 -16.79 10.83
CA GLU A 93 3.91 -16.87 12.26
C GLU A 93 3.96 -15.47 12.89
N ALA A 94 4.72 -14.55 12.31
CA ALA A 94 4.83 -13.19 12.84
C ALA A 94 3.47 -12.46 12.88
N ALA A 95 2.60 -12.67 11.89
CA ALA A 95 1.25 -12.12 11.88
C ALA A 95 0.36 -12.70 12.99
N ARG A 96 0.42 -14.04 13.20
CA ARG A 96 -0.31 -14.71 14.30
C ARG A 96 0.18 -14.26 15.67
N ASP A 97 1.48 -14.33 15.90
CA ASP A 97 2.10 -14.01 17.20
C ASP A 97 1.83 -12.56 17.61
N GLY A 98 1.90 -11.64 16.63
CA GLY A 98 1.60 -10.22 16.84
C GLY A 98 0.11 -9.86 16.77
N ALA A 99 -0.78 -10.81 16.45
CA ALA A 99 -2.20 -10.58 16.18
C ALA A 99 -2.44 -9.39 15.24
N ALA A 100 -1.62 -9.26 14.18
CA ALA A 100 -1.61 -8.15 13.25
C ALA A 100 -1.91 -8.59 11.82
N ALA A 101 -2.53 -7.72 11.04
CA ALA A 101 -2.61 -7.87 9.59
C ALA A 101 -1.33 -7.35 8.94
N VAL A 102 -0.83 -8.04 7.92
CA VAL A 102 0.37 -7.63 7.19
C VAL A 102 0.03 -7.44 5.71
N VAL A 103 0.43 -6.30 5.16
CA VAL A 103 0.35 -6.02 3.72
C VAL A 103 1.77 -6.04 3.17
N VAL A 104 2.06 -6.97 2.24
CA VAL A 104 3.40 -7.14 1.69
C VAL A 104 3.34 -7.29 0.17
N GLY A 105 4.26 -6.61 -0.54
CA GLY A 105 4.35 -6.64 -1.99
C GLY A 105 4.92 -7.96 -2.53
N ALA A 106 4.28 -8.51 -3.56
CA ALA A 106 4.65 -9.77 -4.21
C ALA A 106 4.43 -9.73 -5.73
N ALA A 107 5.12 -10.60 -6.46
CA ALA A 107 4.74 -11.02 -7.80
C ALA A 107 3.82 -12.26 -7.67
N VAL A 108 2.63 -12.19 -8.24
CA VAL A 108 1.61 -13.25 -8.07
C VAL A 108 1.24 -13.83 -9.43
N ARG A 109 1.19 -15.16 -9.48
CA ARG A 109 0.63 -15.92 -10.62
C ARG A 109 -0.77 -16.39 -10.25
N HIS A 110 -1.74 -15.97 -11.04
CA HIS A 110 -3.15 -16.34 -10.89
C HIS A 110 -3.50 -17.61 -11.65
N PRO A 111 -4.61 -18.31 -11.28
CA PRO A 111 -5.07 -19.52 -11.97
C PRO A 111 -5.44 -19.29 -13.45
N ASP A 112 -5.82 -18.07 -13.82
CA ASP A 112 -6.14 -17.66 -15.18
C ASP A 112 -4.88 -17.36 -16.04
N GLY A 113 -3.68 -17.55 -15.48
CA GLY A 113 -2.40 -17.34 -16.13
C GLY A 113 -1.87 -15.90 -16.04
N ARG A 114 -2.64 -14.94 -15.51
CA ARG A 114 -2.12 -13.57 -15.31
C ARG A 114 -1.01 -13.56 -14.27
N ARG A 115 -0.05 -12.71 -14.49
CA ARG A 115 1.02 -12.37 -13.54
C ARG A 115 0.85 -10.92 -13.12
N THR A 116 0.74 -10.65 -11.83
CA THR A 116 0.43 -9.31 -11.32
C THR A 116 1.46 -8.85 -10.28
N ILE A 117 1.60 -7.53 -10.13
CA ILE A 117 2.19 -6.93 -8.94
C ILE A 117 1.07 -6.81 -7.93
N SER A 118 1.22 -7.46 -6.77
CA SER A 118 0.11 -7.58 -5.83
C SER A 118 0.52 -7.23 -4.40
N SER A 119 -0.44 -6.74 -3.64
CA SER A 119 -0.39 -6.71 -2.18
C SER A 119 -0.98 -8.01 -1.65
N LEU A 120 -0.16 -8.86 -1.05
CA LEU A 120 -0.64 -9.95 -0.23
C LEU A 120 -1.08 -9.40 1.13
N VAL A 121 -2.20 -9.90 1.63
CA VAL A 121 -2.65 -9.68 2.99
C VAL A 121 -2.47 -10.98 3.78
N VAL A 122 -1.65 -10.92 4.83
CA VAL A 122 -1.56 -11.97 5.84
C VAL A 122 -2.46 -11.56 7.00
N ASP A 123 -3.51 -12.31 7.24
CA ASP A 123 -4.44 -12.01 8.32
C ASP A 123 -3.90 -12.45 9.71
N ARG A 124 -4.60 -12.08 10.77
CA ARG A 124 -4.24 -12.40 12.17
C ARG A 124 -4.22 -13.89 12.48
N ALA A 125 -4.81 -14.72 11.63
CA ALA A 125 -4.74 -16.18 11.71
C ALA A 125 -3.58 -16.77 10.89
N GLY A 126 -2.81 -15.91 10.20
CA GLY A 126 -1.71 -16.31 9.33
C GLY A 126 -2.15 -16.82 7.96
N VAL A 127 -3.40 -16.59 7.56
CA VAL A 127 -3.85 -16.93 6.21
C VAL A 127 -3.39 -15.85 5.23
N VAL A 128 -2.75 -16.26 4.14
CA VAL A 128 -2.26 -15.35 3.10
C VAL A 128 -3.21 -15.34 1.93
N ARG A 129 -3.65 -14.15 1.52
CA ARG A 129 -4.50 -13.95 0.33
C ARG A 129 -3.96 -12.81 -0.52
N VAL A 130 -4.25 -12.87 -1.82
CA VAL A 130 -4.12 -11.69 -2.69
C VAL A 130 -5.19 -10.69 -2.27
N GLY A 131 -4.75 -9.56 -1.72
CA GLY A 131 -5.64 -8.50 -1.29
C GLY A 131 -5.93 -7.49 -2.38
N TYR A 132 -4.95 -7.23 -3.25
CA TYR A 132 -5.08 -6.24 -4.31
C TYR A 132 -4.04 -6.47 -5.40
N ASP A 133 -4.42 -6.33 -6.66
CA ASP A 133 -3.56 -6.32 -7.84
C ASP A 133 -3.42 -4.89 -8.35
N LYS A 134 -2.18 -4.44 -8.58
CA LYS A 134 -1.85 -3.09 -9.06
C LYS A 134 -2.58 -2.77 -10.37
N GLN A 135 -3.34 -1.69 -10.39
CA GLN A 135 -4.12 -1.27 -11.55
C GLN A 135 -3.30 -0.43 -12.53
N GLN A 136 -2.49 0.48 -12.01
CA GLN A 136 -1.69 1.40 -12.82
C GLN A 136 -0.25 0.89 -12.90
N LEU A 137 0.07 0.19 -14.00
CA LEU A 137 1.43 -0.31 -14.23
C LEU A 137 2.31 0.81 -14.81
N TRP A 138 3.50 0.98 -14.23
CA TRP A 138 4.54 1.85 -14.80
C TRP A 138 5.11 1.23 -16.08
N SER A 139 5.76 2.03 -16.95
CA SER A 139 6.10 1.61 -18.31
C SER A 139 6.80 0.24 -18.41
N GLY A 140 7.87 0.01 -17.66
CA GLY A 140 8.62 -1.25 -17.69
C GLY A 140 7.90 -2.45 -17.04
N GLU A 141 6.91 -2.20 -16.18
CA GLU A 141 6.13 -3.26 -15.53
C GLU A 141 5.19 -3.97 -16.51
N ARG A 142 4.70 -3.24 -17.53
CA ARG A 142 3.76 -3.77 -18.55
C ARG A 142 4.36 -4.88 -19.41
N GLU A 143 5.67 -5.00 -19.44
CA GLU A 143 6.36 -6.08 -20.14
C GLU A 143 6.34 -7.40 -19.36
N LEU A 144 6.16 -7.33 -18.04
CA LEU A 144 6.26 -8.47 -17.14
C LEU A 144 4.94 -8.81 -16.44
N PHE A 145 4.02 -7.84 -16.31
CA PHE A 145 2.82 -7.98 -15.49
C PHE A 145 1.55 -7.50 -16.19
N SER A 146 0.44 -8.08 -15.80
CA SER A 146 -0.91 -7.66 -16.18
C SER A 146 -1.50 -6.72 -15.11
N PRO A 147 -2.29 -5.71 -15.50
CA PRO A 147 -2.95 -4.84 -14.53
C PRO A 147 -4.08 -5.57 -13.79
N GLY A 148 -4.36 -5.12 -12.56
CA GLY A 148 -5.59 -5.41 -11.85
C GLY A 148 -6.80 -4.69 -12.44
N ASP A 149 -8.00 -5.16 -12.13
CA ASP A 149 -9.26 -4.66 -12.70
C ASP A 149 -10.19 -4.00 -11.66
N ARG A 150 -9.86 -4.06 -10.38
CA ARG A 150 -10.71 -3.54 -9.30
C ARG A 150 -9.92 -2.97 -8.13
N GLY A 151 -10.51 -2.00 -7.42
CA GLY A 151 -10.02 -1.53 -6.13
C GLY A 151 -10.28 -2.55 -5.02
N ALA A 152 -9.60 -2.38 -3.88
CA ALA A 152 -9.79 -3.23 -2.71
C ALA A 152 -9.70 -2.41 -1.41
N THR A 153 -10.43 -2.87 -0.40
CA THR A 153 -10.43 -2.28 0.94
C THR A 153 -10.17 -3.37 1.99
N LEU A 154 -9.11 -3.22 2.77
CA LEU A 154 -8.82 -4.05 3.92
C LEU A 154 -9.64 -3.57 5.12
N LEU A 155 -10.36 -4.49 5.76
CA LEU A 155 -11.12 -4.21 6.99
C LEU A 155 -10.33 -4.70 8.20
N VAL A 156 -10.03 -3.78 9.11
CA VAL A 156 -9.34 -4.10 10.38
C VAL A 156 -10.09 -3.41 11.51
N ASP A 157 -10.73 -4.20 12.36
CA ASP A 157 -11.67 -3.70 13.35
C ASP A 157 -12.72 -2.80 12.64
N ASP A 158 -12.93 -1.56 13.08
CA ASP A 158 -13.87 -0.62 12.42
C ASP A 158 -13.18 0.21 11.30
N TRP A 159 -11.92 -0.01 11.04
CA TRP A 159 -11.17 0.75 10.02
C TRP A 159 -11.32 0.16 8.63
N ARG A 160 -11.57 1.02 7.67
CA ARG A 160 -11.59 0.73 6.24
C ARG A 160 -10.33 1.32 5.61
N LEU A 161 -9.45 0.46 5.10
CA LEU A 161 -8.14 0.85 4.57
C LEU A 161 -8.09 0.49 3.08
N GLY A 162 -8.21 1.50 2.22
CA GLY A 162 -8.07 1.32 0.77
C GLY A 162 -6.65 0.84 0.43
N LEU A 163 -6.54 -0.07 -0.53
CA LEU A 163 -5.26 -0.58 -1.00
C LEU A 163 -4.88 0.06 -2.33
N GLY A 164 -3.62 0.43 -2.48
CA GLY A 164 -2.99 0.83 -3.74
C GLY A 164 -1.53 0.43 -3.70
N ILE A 165 -0.86 0.44 -4.85
CA ILE A 165 0.56 0.11 -4.97
C ILE A 165 1.26 1.21 -5.77
N CYS A 166 2.22 1.91 -5.14
CA CYS A 166 3.20 2.80 -5.79
C CYS A 166 2.55 3.76 -6.81
N TYR A 167 2.64 3.44 -8.10
CA TYR A 167 2.16 4.27 -9.19
C TYR A 167 0.65 4.55 -9.13
N ASP A 168 -0.16 3.66 -8.52
CA ASP A 168 -1.59 3.94 -8.24
C ASP A 168 -1.77 5.22 -7.43
N GLY A 169 -0.89 5.48 -6.45
CA GLY A 169 -0.91 6.68 -5.61
C GLY A 169 -0.63 7.99 -6.37
N CYS A 170 -0.02 7.92 -7.56
CA CYS A 170 0.19 9.09 -8.41
C CYS A 170 -1.10 9.57 -9.07
N PHE A 171 -2.12 8.71 -9.18
CA PHE A 171 -3.40 9.02 -9.80
C PHE A 171 -4.40 9.53 -8.76
N PRO A 172 -4.84 10.80 -8.83
CA PRO A 172 -5.85 11.34 -7.91
C PRO A 172 -7.11 10.49 -7.87
N GLU A 173 -7.48 9.92 -9.01
CA GLU A 173 -8.70 9.12 -9.19
C GLU A 173 -8.65 7.83 -8.35
N HIS A 174 -7.48 7.22 -8.19
CA HIS A 174 -7.33 5.98 -7.45
C HIS A 174 -7.57 6.20 -5.94
N GLY A 175 -6.88 7.18 -5.35
CA GLY A 175 -7.12 7.58 -3.96
C GLY A 175 -8.57 8.07 -3.73
N ARG A 176 -9.11 8.80 -4.71
CA ARG A 176 -10.50 9.28 -4.68
C ARG A 176 -11.51 8.14 -4.72
N ALA A 177 -11.27 7.09 -5.49
CA ALA A 177 -12.14 5.91 -5.53
C ALA A 177 -12.17 5.21 -4.18
N ALA A 178 -11.01 5.02 -3.52
CA ALA A 178 -10.95 4.45 -2.17
C ALA A 178 -11.73 5.30 -1.15
N ALA A 179 -11.56 6.63 -1.17
CA ALA A 179 -12.29 7.53 -0.29
C ALA A 179 -13.81 7.51 -0.57
N ALA A 180 -14.21 7.42 -1.84
CA ALA A 180 -15.63 7.33 -2.23
C ALA A 180 -16.25 6.00 -1.77
N ASP A 181 -15.47 4.92 -1.66
CA ASP A 181 -15.87 3.64 -1.04
C ASP A 181 -15.85 3.69 0.50
N GLY A 182 -15.54 4.84 1.08
CA GLY A 182 -15.56 5.08 2.52
C GLY A 182 -14.27 4.74 3.25
N ALA A 183 -13.14 4.73 2.58
CA ALA A 183 -11.86 4.49 3.24
C ALA A 183 -11.54 5.57 4.28
N HIS A 184 -11.02 5.13 5.43
CA HIS A 184 -10.50 5.98 6.50
C HIS A 184 -8.99 6.21 6.34
N GLY A 185 -8.32 5.31 5.65
CA GLY A 185 -6.91 5.37 5.31
C GLY A 185 -6.62 4.69 3.98
N TYR A 186 -5.46 4.97 3.43
CA TYR A 186 -4.95 4.42 2.17
C TYR A 186 -3.57 3.83 2.41
N LEU A 187 -3.42 2.53 2.18
CA LEU A 187 -2.16 1.80 2.34
C LEU A 187 -1.49 1.68 0.98
N CYS A 188 -0.26 2.14 0.87
CA CYS A 188 0.46 2.17 -0.40
C CYS A 188 1.90 1.62 -0.29
N PRO A 189 2.08 0.29 -0.42
CA PRO A 189 3.37 -0.32 -0.73
C PRO A 189 4.00 0.30 -1.97
N SER A 190 5.28 0.67 -1.93
CA SER A 190 5.92 1.42 -3.01
C SER A 190 7.39 1.05 -3.23
N GLY A 191 7.93 1.45 -4.40
CA GLY A 191 9.32 1.31 -4.79
C GLY A 191 9.80 2.54 -5.58
N TYR A 192 10.02 3.68 -4.90
CA TYR A 192 10.49 4.91 -5.52
C TYR A 192 12.01 4.91 -5.64
N LEU A 193 12.50 5.06 -6.87
CA LEU A 193 13.93 5.15 -7.17
C LEU A 193 14.53 6.49 -6.75
N ALA A 194 15.82 6.51 -6.44
CA ALA A 194 16.59 7.70 -6.15
C ALA A 194 16.42 8.77 -7.25
N GLY A 195 16.35 10.05 -6.85
CA GLY A 195 16.07 11.18 -7.73
C GLY A 195 14.57 11.48 -7.93
N SER A 196 13.68 10.72 -7.27
CA SER A 196 12.23 10.93 -7.33
C SER A 196 11.62 11.39 -5.98
N GLU A 197 12.44 11.79 -5.02
CA GLU A 197 12.08 12.15 -3.65
C GLU A 197 11.00 13.24 -3.61
N HIS A 198 11.19 14.29 -4.39
CA HIS A 198 10.23 15.40 -4.50
C HIS A 198 8.82 14.92 -4.90
N ARG A 199 8.71 14.03 -5.90
CA ARG A 199 7.40 13.51 -6.34
C ARG A 199 6.78 12.60 -5.30
N ARG A 200 7.59 11.69 -4.71
CA ARG A 200 7.17 10.82 -3.61
C ARG A 200 6.53 11.64 -2.48
N ASP A 201 7.21 12.67 -2.00
CA ASP A 201 6.77 13.47 -0.85
C ASP A 201 5.49 14.25 -1.15
N LEU A 202 5.28 14.69 -2.39
CA LEU A 202 4.07 15.41 -2.79
C LEU A 202 2.86 14.50 -2.99
N TYR A 203 3.02 13.37 -3.67
CA TYR A 203 1.86 12.54 -4.05
C TYR A 203 1.09 12.06 -2.84
N TYR A 204 1.76 11.52 -1.83
CA TYR A 204 1.07 10.87 -0.72
C TYR A 204 0.50 11.87 0.30
N ALA A 205 1.17 12.99 0.52
CA ALA A 205 0.62 14.11 1.27
C ALA A 205 -0.66 14.66 0.58
N ALA A 206 -0.62 14.83 -0.74
CA ALA A 206 -1.79 15.26 -1.51
C ALA A 206 -2.93 14.22 -1.46
N ARG A 207 -2.62 12.91 -1.58
CA ARG A 207 -3.65 11.86 -1.47
C ARG A 207 -4.36 11.88 -0.12
N ALA A 208 -3.64 12.16 0.97
CA ALA A 208 -4.24 12.31 2.28
C ALA A 208 -5.16 13.54 2.34
N LEU A 209 -4.65 14.71 1.96
CA LEU A 209 -5.37 15.98 1.98
C LEU A 209 -6.61 15.98 1.07
N ASP A 210 -6.45 15.60 -0.21
CA ASP A 210 -7.53 15.59 -1.21
C ASP A 210 -8.72 14.72 -0.80
N ASN A 211 -8.46 13.70 0.01
CA ASN A 211 -9.42 12.67 0.35
C ASN A 211 -9.76 12.62 1.85
N THR A 212 -9.24 13.57 2.63
CA THR A 212 -9.46 13.64 4.09
C THR A 212 -9.36 12.26 4.74
N MET A 213 -8.26 11.54 4.47
CA MET A 213 -7.98 10.19 4.98
C MET A 213 -6.49 10.06 5.35
N TYR A 214 -6.19 9.14 6.24
CA TYR A 214 -4.79 8.79 6.51
C TYR A 214 -4.12 8.16 5.29
N VAL A 215 -2.80 8.33 5.15
CA VAL A 215 -2.01 7.58 4.16
C VAL A 215 -0.84 6.91 4.87
N VAL A 216 -0.70 5.60 4.65
CA VAL A 216 0.43 4.79 5.11
C VAL A 216 1.26 4.40 3.90
N PHE A 217 2.38 5.04 3.74
CA PHE A 217 3.30 4.86 2.64
C PHE A 217 4.51 4.07 3.09
N ALA A 218 4.68 2.85 2.59
CA ALA A 218 5.85 2.01 2.78
C ALA A 218 6.70 2.04 1.51
N ASN A 219 8.02 2.13 1.65
CA ASN A 219 8.90 2.25 0.48
C ASN A 219 10.15 1.38 0.61
N SER A 220 10.63 0.85 -0.51
CA SER A 220 11.96 0.25 -0.56
C SER A 220 13.05 1.30 -0.34
N VAL A 221 14.21 0.89 0.14
CA VAL A 221 15.34 1.76 0.45
C VAL A 221 16.64 1.10 0.02
N ASP A 222 17.65 1.91 -0.22
CA ASP A 222 18.99 1.48 -0.58
C ASP A 222 19.05 0.62 -1.87
N GLY A 223 19.93 -0.34 -1.99
CA GLY A 223 20.17 -1.08 -3.22
C GLY A 223 21.24 -0.46 -4.10
N ALA A 224 21.48 -1.06 -5.27
CA ALA A 224 22.48 -0.64 -6.23
C ALA A 224 21.85 -0.02 -7.49
N ASP A 225 22.54 0.93 -8.10
CA ASP A 225 22.12 1.52 -9.38
C ASP A 225 21.96 0.46 -10.46
N PRO A 226 20.97 0.55 -11.36
CA PRO A 226 19.96 1.60 -11.47
C PRO A 226 18.72 1.41 -10.57
N TRP A 227 18.70 0.38 -9.72
CA TRP A 227 17.57 0.01 -8.86
C TRP A 227 17.79 0.44 -7.41
N ARG A 228 18.41 1.60 -7.21
CA ARG A 228 18.56 2.20 -5.88
C ARG A 228 17.29 2.95 -5.49
N PHE A 229 16.72 2.59 -4.33
CA PHE A 229 15.49 3.14 -3.81
C PHE A 229 15.75 4.24 -2.77
N ASN A 230 14.82 5.18 -2.68
CA ASN A 230 15.02 6.43 -1.94
C ASN A 230 14.36 6.47 -0.55
N GLY A 231 13.88 5.35 -0.01
CA GLY A 231 13.32 5.31 1.34
C GLY A 231 12.20 6.32 1.57
N GLY A 232 12.25 7.03 2.70
CA GLY A 232 11.28 8.07 3.04
C GLY A 232 9.87 7.54 3.27
N ALA A 233 9.73 6.28 3.76
CA ALA A 233 8.42 5.77 4.19
C ALA A 233 7.77 6.75 5.16
N ALA A 234 6.44 6.88 5.13
CA ALA A 234 5.75 7.90 5.92
C ALA A 234 4.33 7.49 6.29
N VAL A 235 3.82 8.10 7.34
CA VAL A 235 2.40 8.11 7.68
C VAL A 235 1.92 9.55 7.67
N TYR A 236 0.91 9.86 6.87
CA TYR A 236 0.31 11.19 6.78
C TYR A 236 -1.05 11.23 7.47
N ASP A 237 -1.33 12.34 8.14
CA ASP A 237 -2.65 12.64 8.71
C ASP A 237 -3.66 13.03 7.60
N PRO A 238 -4.96 13.12 7.89
CA PRO A 238 -5.97 13.50 6.90
C PRO A 238 -5.82 14.91 6.31
N GLU A 239 -4.93 15.75 6.87
CA GLU A 239 -4.57 17.07 6.32
C GLU A 239 -3.25 17.04 5.53
N GLY A 240 -2.69 15.86 5.27
CA GLY A 240 -1.47 15.68 4.50
C GLY A 240 -0.18 15.98 5.27
N ARG A 241 -0.24 16.19 6.58
CA ARG A 241 0.96 16.42 7.40
C ARG A 241 1.61 15.10 7.77
N PRO A 242 2.95 14.97 7.72
CA PRO A 242 3.61 13.74 8.13
C PRO A 242 3.55 13.59 9.66
N LEU A 243 2.93 12.49 10.13
CA LEU A 243 2.98 12.06 11.53
C LEU A 243 4.29 11.35 11.87
N ALA A 244 4.83 10.63 10.89
CA ALA A 244 6.16 10.03 10.95
C ALA A 244 6.73 9.94 9.52
N ARG A 245 8.05 10.07 9.39
CA ARG A 245 8.77 9.89 8.14
C ARG A 245 10.13 9.24 8.40
N GLY A 246 10.50 8.24 7.58
CA GLY A 246 11.82 7.63 7.54
C GLY A 246 12.85 8.52 6.83
N ALA A 247 14.11 8.25 7.06
CA ALA A 247 15.20 8.85 6.30
C ALA A 247 15.21 8.31 4.84
N ASP A 248 15.96 8.97 3.97
CA ASP A 248 16.09 8.56 2.58
C ASP A 248 17.02 7.33 2.41
N THR A 249 17.63 6.86 3.50
CA THR A 249 18.50 5.67 3.55
C THR A 249 18.26 4.88 4.82
N GLY A 250 18.61 3.58 4.77
CA GLY A 250 18.57 2.67 5.91
C GLY A 250 17.17 2.16 6.25
N GLU A 251 17.15 1.06 7.00
CA GLU A 251 15.92 0.39 7.42
C GLU A 251 15.17 1.18 8.51
N ALA A 252 13.84 1.27 8.39
CA ALA A 252 12.99 1.90 9.40
C ALA A 252 11.64 1.16 9.56
N VAL A 253 11.12 1.19 10.80
CA VAL A 253 9.76 0.76 11.13
C VAL A 253 9.08 1.93 11.85
N LEU A 254 8.17 2.60 11.16
CA LEU A 254 7.46 3.78 11.66
C LEU A 254 6.11 3.35 12.23
N VAL A 255 5.95 3.40 13.54
CA VAL A 255 4.71 2.99 14.21
C VAL A 255 3.95 4.22 14.68
N VAL A 256 2.69 4.34 14.23
CA VAL A 256 1.82 5.51 14.46
C VAL A 256 0.41 5.05 14.81
N ALA A 257 -0.19 5.68 15.81
CA ALA A 257 -1.62 5.52 16.09
C ALA A 257 -2.46 6.48 15.23
N LEU A 258 -3.37 5.94 14.44
CA LEU A 258 -4.35 6.70 13.67
C LEU A 258 -5.52 7.06 14.60
N ALA A 259 -5.78 8.34 14.81
CA ALA A 259 -6.80 8.84 15.73
C ALA A 259 -8.14 9.08 15.02
N PRO A 260 -9.25 8.45 15.41
CA PRO A 260 -10.56 8.71 14.83
C PRO A 260 -10.98 10.18 14.92
N GLU A 261 -10.60 10.86 16.00
CA GLU A 261 -10.96 12.26 16.27
C GLU A 261 -10.32 13.21 15.23
N ALA A 262 -9.09 12.96 14.82
CA ALA A 262 -8.43 13.76 13.80
C ALA A 262 -9.10 13.57 12.43
N LEU A 263 -9.49 12.32 12.10
CA LEU A 263 -10.25 12.02 10.88
C LEU A 263 -11.61 12.73 10.88
N ALA A 264 -12.33 12.70 12.00
CA ALA A 264 -13.63 13.36 12.15
C ALA A 264 -13.50 14.87 12.03
N ALA A 265 -12.52 15.46 12.73
CA ALA A 265 -12.27 16.91 12.72
C ALA A 265 -11.93 17.41 11.31
N THR A 266 -11.04 16.72 10.59
CA THR A 266 -10.67 17.08 9.23
C THR A 266 -11.86 16.97 8.27
N ARG A 267 -12.65 15.88 8.35
CA ARG A 267 -13.87 15.72 7.51
C ARG A 267 -14.94 16.75 7.79
N ALA A 268 -15.05 17.21 9.03
CA ALA A 268 -15.97 18.29 9.41
C ALA A 268 -15.49 19.67 8.90
N ALA A 269 -14.18 19.91 8.87
CA ALA A 269 -13.59 21.16 8.40
C ALA A 269 -13.52 21.24 6.86
N HIS A 270 -13.37 20.09 6.18
CA HIS A 270 -13.16 19.97 4.74
C HIS A 270 -14.19 19.05 4.12
N SER A 271 -15.28 19.63 3.62
CA SER A 271 -16.43 18.92 3.04
C SER A 271 -16.24 18.42 1.60
N MET A 272 -15.02 18.48 1.04
CA MET A 272 -14.71 18.21 -0.37
C MET A 272 -15.26 16.87 -0.90
N LEU A 273 -15.34 15.84 -0.06
CA LEU A 273 -15.92 14.54 -0.45
C LEU A 273 -17.43 14.63 -0.65
N LEU A 274 -18.11 15.50 0.12
CA LEU A 274 -19.57 15.73 0.05
C LEU A 274 -19.92 16.74 -1.03
N ASP A 275 -19.09 17.77 -1.24
CA ASP A 275 -19.33 18.86 -2.17
C ASP A 275 -19.02 18.49 -3.63
N ARG A 276 -18.44 17.32 -3.84
CA ARG A 276 -18.01 16.86 -5.15
C ARG A 276 -19.16 16.73 -6.14
N LEU A 277 -19.04 17.40 -7.29
CA LEU A 277 -19.98 17.23 -8.41
C LEU A 277 -19.70 15.90 -9.14
N PRO A 278 -20.74 15.15 -9.58
CA PRO A 278 -20.59 13.86 -10.26
C PRO A 278 -19.77 13.91 -11.54
N ASP A 279 -19.87 15.01 -12.28
CA ASP A 279 -19.33 15.18 -13.64
C ASP A 279 -18.27 16.29 -13.75
N GLN A 280 -17.48 16.48 -12.69
CA GLN A 280 -16.43 17.50 -12.70
C GLN A 280 -15.45 17.32 -13.87
N GLY A 281 -15.26 18.37 -14.64
CA GLY A 281 -14.21 18.48 -15.66
C GLY A 281 -14.49 17.77 -16.98
N ARG A 282 -15.67 17.21 -17.23
CA ARG A 282 -16.03 16.64 -18.53
C ARG A 282 -16.30 17.70 -19.60
N ALA A 283 -16.96 18.77 -19.24
CA ALA A 283 -17.21 19.89 -20.17
C ALA A 283 -16.14 20.97 -19.99
N ARG A 284 -15.40 21.24 -21.05
CA ARG A 284 -14.38 22.30 -21.10
C ARG A 284 -14.58 23.18 -22.31
N SER A 285 -14.38 24.49 -22.16
CA SER A 285 -14.33 25.44 -23.26
C SER A 285 -12.90 25.94 -23.46
N SER A 286 -12.50 26.17 -24.70
CA SER A 286 -11.24 26.84 -25.03
C SER A 286 -11.57 28.32 -25.35
N LEU A 287 -10.82 29.24 -24.75
CA LEU A 287 -10.92 30.66 -24.98
C LEU A 287 -9.69 31.11 -25.78
N PRO A 288 -9.84 31.83 -26.89
CA PRO A 288 -8.71 32.44 -27.57
C PRO A 288 -8.10 33.54 -26.67
N ALA A 289 -6.74 33.64 -26.67
CA ALA A 289 -6.01 34.68 -25.95
C ALA A 289 -5.96 36.00 -26.75
#